data_029e3931d357be8410220126d65ecfc9
#
_entry.id   029e3931d357be8410220126d65ecfc9
#
_cell.length_a   1.000
_cell.length_b   1.000
_cell.length_c   1.000
_cell.angle_alpha   90.00
_cell.angle_beta   90.00
_cell.angle_gamma   90.00
#
_symmetry.space_group_name_H-M   'P 1'
#
loop_
_entity.id
_entity.type
_entity.pdbx_description
1 polymer ?
#
loop_
_entity_poly.entity_id
_entity_poly.type
_entity_poly.pdbx_seq_one_letter_code
_entity_poly.pdbx_strand_id
1 'polypeptide(L)'
;MGAVMTNTPEVPSVRIPTPLPDGVSQATIGVRGGLLRSGFEETSEAMYLTSGYVYASAAEAEKAFTGEIDRYVYSRYGNPTISMFEERLRLIEQAPAAFATATGMAAVFTSLGALLGAGDRLVAARSLFGSCFVVCNEILPRWGVETVFVDGEDLSQWEQALSVPTQAVFFETPSNPMQSLVDIAAVSEMAHAAGAKVVLDNVFATPLLQQGMPLGADVVVYSGTKHIDGQGRVLGGAILGDKEYIDGPVQKLMRHTGPAISAFNAWTLLKGLETMAVRVDYSNRSALRVAQFLEQHPSVKWVKYPFLESHPQYELATRQMRGGGTVITFELDAAEGAGKQRAFEVLDRLQVVDISNNLGDAKSLITHPATTTHRAMGPEGRAAIGLGDGVVRISIGLEGTEDLITDLDRALG
;
A
#
# COMPACT_ATOMS: atom_id res chain seq x y z
N MET A 1 -37.39 35.22 29.59
CA MET A 1 -35.91 35.23 29.74
C MET A 1 -35.53 33.83 30.17
N GLY A 2 -35.05 33.02 29.24
CA GLY A 2 -34.64 31.65 29.49
C GLY A 2 -33.30 31.63 30.24
N ALA A 3 -33.23 30.83 31.29
CA ALA A 3 -31.97 30.60 32.01
C ALA A 3 -30.94 30.06 31.05
N VAL A 4 -29.87 30.82 30.83
CA VAL A 4 -28.68 30.35 30.16
C VAL A 4 -28.10 29.22 31.03
N MET A 5 -27.99 28.02 30.48
CA MET A 5 -27.34 26.92 31.19
C MET A 5 -25.87 27.31 31.45
N THR A 6 -25.55 27.64 32.68
CA THR A 6 -24.22 28.08 33.14
C THR A 6 -23.33 26.94 33.57
N ASN A 7 -23.72 25.67 33.34
CA ASN A 7 -22.89 24.50 33.57
C ASN A 7 -22.39 23.94 32.23
N THR A 8 -21.46 24.63 31.60
CA THR A 8 -20.56 23.96 30.65
C THR A 8 -19.64 23.08 31.50
N PRO A 9 -19.70 21.74 31.37
CA PRO A 9 -18.73 20.91 32.10
C PRO A 9 -17.31 21.36 31.73
N GLU A 10 -16.41 21.46 32.70
CA GLU A 10 -14.98 21.62 32.42
C GLU A 10 -14.59 20.50 31.47
N VAL A 11 -14.22 20.85 30.24
CA VAL A 11 -13.70 19.87 29.27
C VAL A 11 -12.25 19.59 29.65
N PRO A 12 -11.91 18.38 30.14
CA PRO A 12 -10.56 18.02 30.49
C PRO A 12 -9.62 18.16 29.28
N SER A 13 -8.35 18.37 29.53
CA SER A 13 -7.34 18.42 28.48
C SER A 13 -7.25 17.10 27.70
N VAL A 14 -6.83 17.16 26.43
CA VAL A 14 -6.56 15.99 25.60
C VAL A 14 -5.64 15.00 26.35
N ARG A 15 -6.07 13.76 26.43
CA ARG A 15 -5.32 12.70 27.11
C ARG A 15 -4.63 11.81 26.08
N ILE A 16 -3.30 11.72 26.20
CA ILE A 16 -2.52 10.69 25.50
C ILE A 16 -2.60 9.42 26.35
N PRO A 17 -3.18 8.32 25.83
CA PRO A 17 -3.21 7.05 26.56
C PRO A 17 -1.80 6.56 26.90
N THR A 18 -1.69 5.75 27.95
CA THR A 18 -0.45 5.05 28.29
C THR A 18 0.04 4.27 27.05
N PRO A 19 1.33 4.35 26.70
CA PRO A 19 1.89 3.55 25.62
C PRO A 19 1.58 2.06 25.80
N LEU A 20 1.40 1.36 24.69
CA LEU A 20 1.21 -0.09 24.73
C LEU A 20 2.48 -0.76 25.27
N PRO A 21 2.36 -1.89 26.00
CA PRO A 21 3.53 -2.68 26.41
C PRO A 21 4.33 -3.15 25.19
N ASP A 22 5.62 -3.33 25.36
CA ASP A 22 6.49 -3.91 24.33
C ASP A 22 6.04 -5.33 23.96
N GLY A 23 6.22 -5.70 22.69
CA GLY A 23 5.94 -7.05 22.19
C GLY A 23 4.47 -7.40 21.98
N VAL A 24 3.54 -6.44 22.09
CA VAL A 24 2.14 -6.70 21.71
C VAL A 24 1.99 -6.98 20.22
N SER A 25 1.02 -7.82 19.87
CA SER A 25 0.77 -8.20 18.48
C SER A 25 0.34 -7.02 17.59
N GLN A 26 0.57 -7.13 16.28
CA GLN A 26 0.09 -6.16 15.29
C GLN A 26 -1.44 -5.99 15.34
N ALA A 27 -2.19 -7.05 15.66
CA ALA A 27 -3.64 -6.97 15.83
C ALA A 27 -4.02 -6.07 17.02
N THR A 28 -3.31 -6.16 18.14
CA THR A 28 -3.50 -5.26 19.29
C THR A 28 -3.12 -3.82 18.92
N ILE A 29 -2.01 -3.63 18.23
CA ILE A 29 -1.59 -2.30 17.74
C ILE A 29 -2.64 -1.72 16.81
N GLY A 30 -3.19 -2.51 15.88
CA GLY A 30 -4.25 -2.10 14.97
C GLY A 30 -5.48 -1.53 15.66
N VAL A 31 -5.82 -2.03 16.85
CA VAL A 31 -6.98 -1.57 17.65
C VAL A 31 -6.62 -0.44 18.61
N ARG A 32 -5.40 -0.43 19.18
CA ARG A 32 -5.04 0.41 20.32
C ARG A 32 -3.93 1.42 20.07
N GLY A 33 -3.14 1.25 18.98
CA GLY A 33 -2.01 2.11 18.69
C GLY A 33 -2.42 3.52 18.27
N GLY A 34 -1.62 4.52 18.65
CA GLY A 34 -1.78 5.89 18.21
C GLY A 34 -3.05 6.62 18.66
N LEU A 35 -3.68 6.17 19.75
CA LEU A 35 -4.91 6.79 20.25
C LEU A 35 -4.64 8.18 20.82
N LEU A 36 -5.50 9.14 20.46
CA LEU A 36 -5.68 10.41 21.14
C LEU A 36 -7.14 10.48 21.61
N ARG A 37 -7.37 10.78 22.89
CA ARG A 37 -8.73 11.00 23.42
C ARG A 37 -8.94 12.49 23.65
N SER A 38 -10.11 12.99 23.27
CA SER A 38 -10.52 14.34 23.61
C SER A 38 -10.82 14.44 25.11
N GLY A 39 -11.12 15.61 25.59
CA GLY A 39 -11.59 15.79 26.95
C GLY A 39 -12.89 15.07 27.32
N PHE A 40 -13.57 14.43 26.35
CA PHE A 40 -14.77 13.62 26.58
C PHE A 40 -14.47 12.12 26.78
N GLU A 41 -13.22 11.70 26.65
CA GLU A 41 -12.73 10.32 26.85
C GLU A 41 -13.54 9.27 26.06
N GLU A 42 -13.90 9.61 24.83
CA GLU A 42 -14.70 8.78 23.89
C GLU A 42 -14.02 7.44 23.60
N THR A 43 -14.83 6.41 23.35
CA THR A 43 -14.36 5.06 22.99
C THR A 43 -13.84 5.01 21.55
N SER A 44 -14.59 5.64 20.60
CA SER A 44 -14.19 5.78 19.21
C SER A 44 -13.45 7.11 19.03
N GLU A 45 -12.36 7.09 18.28
CA GLU A 45 -11.52 8.25 18.04
C GLU A 45 -12.31 9.42 17.44
N ALA A 46 -12.11 10.61 17.98
CA ALA A 46 -12.78 11.81 17.50
C ALA A 46 -12.29 12.21 16.09
N MET A 47 -13.20 12.72 15.27
CA MET A 47 -12.90 13.24 13.95
C MET A 47 -12.82 14.78 13.98
N TYR A 48 -11.66 15.33 13.72
CA TYR A 48 -11.40 16.77 13.71
C TYR A 48 -11.49 17.33 12.29
N LEU A 49 -12.70 17.67 11.84
CA LEU A 49 -12.96 18.25 10.51
C LEU A 49 -12.72 19.76 10.55
N THR A 50 -11.46 20.15 10.50
CA THR A 50 -11.05 21.54 10.42
C THR A 50 -9.90 21.73 9.43
N SER A 51 -9.82 22.88 8.77
CA SER A 51 -8.68 23.27 7.94
C SER A 51 -7.63 24.06 8.70
N GLY A 52 -7.99 24.76 9.75
CA GLY A 52 -7.10 25.65 10.51
C GLY A 52 -7.45 25.72 11.99
N TYR A 53 -6.61 26.44 12.72
CA TYR A 53 -6.66 26.55 14.19
C TYR A 53 -6.57 28.01 14.61
N VAL A 54 -7.16 28.36 15.74
CA VAL A 54 -7.12 29.71 16.31
C VAL A 54 -6.04 29.85 17.38
N TYR A 55 -5.57 31.06 17.61
CA TYR A 55 -4.53 31.41 18.56
C TYR A 55 -5.06 32.43 19.55
N ALA A 56 -4.56 32.41 20.78
CA ALA A 56 -4.92 33.38 21.79
C ALA A 56 -4.30 34.78 21.51
N SER A 57 -3.19 34.85 20.74
CA SER A 57 -2.53 36.08 20.37
C SER A 57 -1.72 35.94 19.06
N ALA A 58 -1.38 37.06 18.42
CA ALA A 58 -0.49 37.08 17.27
C ALA A 58 0.93 36.55 17.63
N ALA A 59 1.42 36.80 18.82
CA ALA A 59 2.70 36.27 19.31
C ALA A 59 2.66 34.73 19.46
N GLU A 60 1.54 34.15 19.89
CA GLU A 60 1.37 32.69 19.92
C GLU A 60 1.35 32.11 18.51
N ALA A 61 0.68 32.77 17.58
CA ALA A 61 0.68 32.36 16.18
C ALA A 61 2.10 32.35 15.59
N GLU A 62 2.88 33.40 15.80
CA GLU A 62 4.27 33.48 15.38
C GLU A 62 5.10 32.33 15.94
N LYS A 63 5.02 32.04 17.23
CA LYS A 63 5.74 30.94 17.89
C LYS A 63 5.37 29.59 17.32
N ALA A 64 4.09 29.38 16.96
CA ALA A 64 3.64 28.13 16.32
C ALA A 64 4.23 27.98 14.91
N PHE A 65 4.33 29.06 14.14
CA PHE A 65 4.88 29.01 12.77
C PHE A 65 6.42 28.97 12.75
N THR A 66 7.09 29.48 13.77
CA THR A 66 8.55 29.37 13.93
C THR A 66 8.99 28.05 14.56
N GLY A 67 8.03 27.23 15.05
CA GLY A 67 8.33 25.97 15.71
C GLY A 67 8.79 26.08 17.15
N GLU A 68 8.70 27.27 17.77
CA GLU A 68 9.01 27.47 19.20
C GLU A 68 7.99 26.76 20.12
N ILE A 69 6.76 26.59 19.65
CA ILE A 69 5.74 25.77 20.29
C ILE A 69 5.21 24.71 19.32
N ASP A 70 5.13 23.49 19.79
CA ASP A 70 4.57 22.37 19.00
C ASP A 70 3.05 22.36 19.12
N ARG A 71 2.38 22.64 17.99
CA ARG A 71 0.92 22.57 17.86
C ARG A 71 0.47 22.50 16.41
N TYR A 72 -0.75 22.02 16.18
CA TYR A 72 -1.38 22.07 14.87
C TYR A 72 -1.66 23.51 14.45
N VAL A 73 -1.28 23.84 13.21
CA VAL A 73 -1.43 25.18 12.61
C VAL A 73 -2.35 25.19 11.39
N TYR A 74 -2.32 24.12 10.62
CA TYR A 74 -3.12 23.95 9.42
C TYR A 74 -3.20 22.45 9.03
N SER A 75 -4.39 21.94 8.68
CA SER A 75 -4.59 20.49 8.52
C SER A 75 -3.77 19.87 7.38
N ARG A 76 -3.33 20.62 6.38
CA ARG A 76 -2.38 20.12 5.37
C ARG A 76 -0.99 19.83 5.97
N TYR A 77 -0.63 20.42 7.09
CA TYR A 77 0.64 20.21 7.80
C TYR A 77 0.51 19.15 8.89
N GLY A 78 -0.64 19.06 9.51
CA GLY A 78 -0.95 18.11 10.56
C GLY A 78 -2.37 18.34 11.12
N ASN A 79 -3.02 17.24 11.53
CA ASN A 79 -4.37 17.24 12.08
C ASN A 79 -4.47 16.08 13.08
N PRO A 80 -5.12 16.22 14.24
CA PRO A 80 -5.17 15.15 15.24
C PRO A 80 -5.68 13.80 14.70
N THR A 81 -6.68 13.82 13.82
CA THR A 81 -7.22 12.58 13.21
C THR A 81 -6.20 11.95 12.26
N ILE A 82 -5.51 12.76 11.45
CA ILE A 82 -4.47 12.29 10.53
C ILE A 82 -3.31 11.70 11.33
N SER A 83 -2.87 12.38 12.39
CA SER A 83 -1.77 11.92 13.25
C SER A 83 -2.07 10.58 13.93
N MET A 84 -3.33 10.31 14.31
CA MET A 84 -3.72 8.99 14.85
C MET A 84 -3.57 7.89 13.81
N PHE A 85 -3.94 8.14 12.56
CA PHE A 85 -3.77 7.19 11.47
C PHE A 85 -2.29 6.93 11.16
N GLU A 86 -1.49 7.99 11.04
CA GLU A 86 -0.05 7.91 10.82
C GLU A 86 0.65 7.12 11.91
N GLU A 87 0.37 7.44 13.17
CA GLU A 87 0.99 6.76 14.32
C GLU A 87 0.61 5.28 14.41
N ARG A 88 -0.67 4.93 14.18
CA ARG A 88 -1.12 3.54 14.19
C ARG A 88 -0.45 2.72 13.10
N LEU A 89 -0.40 3.24 11.87
CA LEU A 89 0.23 2.54 10.76
C LEU A 89 1.76 2.41 10.97
N ARG A 90 2.40 3.50 11.49
CA ARG A 90 3.81 3.50 11.87
C ARG A 90 4.15 2.37 12.84
N LEU A 91 3.33 2.22 13.88
CA LEU A 91 3.51 1.17 14.89
C LEU A 91 3.31 -0.24 14.31
N ILE A 92 2.34 -0.43 13.40
CA ILE A 92 2.10 -1.73 12.75
C ILE A 92 3.28 -2.12 11.86
N GLU A 93 3.84 -1.17 11.10
CA GLU A 93 5.00 -1.40 10.21
C GLU A 93 6.33 -1.45 10.98
N GLN A 94 6.37 -0.96 12.23
CA GLN A 94 7.59 -0.76 13.03
C GLN A 94 8.53 0.29 12.42
N ALA A 95 7.96 1.29 11.77
CA ALA A 95 8.72 2.38 11.15
C ALA A 95 9.06 3.48 12.17
N PRO A 96 10.15 4.24 11.97
CA PRO A 96 10.50 5.39 12.81
C PRO A 96 9.51 6.55 12.70
N ALA A 97 8.96 6.82 11.49
CA ALA A 97 7.99 7.88 11.23
C ALA A 97 7.05 7.51 10.06
N ALA A 98 5.93 8.23 9.95
CA ALA A 98 4.96 8.08 8.86
C ALA A 98 4.38 9.44 8.46
N PHE A 99 3.98 9.57 7.20
CA PHE A 99 3.23 10.71 6.67
C PHE A 99 2.09 10.23 5.76
N ALA A 100 0.86 10.66 6.03
CA ALA A 100 -0.31 10.27 5.25
C ALA A 100 -0.47 11.15 4.00
N THR A 101 -0.89 10.54 2.90
CA THR A 101 -1.08 11.19 1.60
C THR A 101 -2.51 10.97 1.06
N ALA A 102 -2.94 11.83 0.15
CA ALA A 102 -4.28 11.75 -0.45
C ALA A 102 -4.55 10.45 -1.20
N THR A 103 -3.52 9.80 -1.73
CA THR A 103 -3.62 8.55 -2.52
C THR A 103 -2.32 7.76 -2.42
N GLY A 104 -2.37 6.45 -2.77
CA GLY A 104 -1.14 5.64 -2.89
C GLY A 104 -0.16 6.20 -3.93
N MET A 105 -0.66 6.72 -5.06
CA MET A 105 0.21 7.35 -6.07
C MET A 105 0.86 8.64 -5.57
N ALA A 106 0.18 9.41 -4.72
CA ALA A 106 0.79 10.54 -4.04
C ALA A 106 1.91 10.08 -3.09
N ALA A 107 1.76 8.93 -2.43
CA ALA A 107 2.82 8.35 -1.61
C ALA A 107 4.03 7.95 -2.46
N VAL A 108 3.83 7.21 -3.55
CA VAL A 108 4.92 6.80 -4.47
C VAL A 108 5.63 8.03 -5.05
N PHE A 109 4.86 8.97 -5.60
CA PHE A 109 5.45 10.15 -6.25
C PHE A 109 6.21 11.04 -5.26
N THR A 110 5.64 11.27 -4.07
CA THR A 110 6.28 12.09 -3.03
C THR A 110 7.54 11.42 -2.47
N SER A 111 7.51 10.10 -2.25
CA SER A 111 8.69 9.38 -1.76
C SER A 111 9.84 9.44 -2.75
N LEU A 112 9.60 9.21 -4.03
CA LEU A 112 10.64 9.30 -5.04
C LEU A 112 11.09 10.76 -5.28
N GLY A 113 10.14 11.71 -5.38
CA GLY A 113 10.46 13.12 -5.60
C GLY A 113 11.13 13.80 -4.41
N ALA A 114 11.04 13.24 -3.20
CA ALA A 114 11.77 13.71 -2.03
C ALA A 114 13.22 13.22 -1.99
N LEU A 115 13.53 12.15 -2.71
CA LEU A 115 14.87 11.55 -2.82
C LEU A 115 15.64 12.00 -4.06
N LEU A 116 14.92 12.29 -5.17
CA LEU A 116 15.50 12.40 -6.50
C LEU A 116 15.43 13.83 -7.04
N GLY A 117 16.50 14.27 -7.68
CA GLY A 117 16.62 15.54 -8.41
C GLY A 117 17.28 15.34 -9.77
N ALA A 118 17.50 16.43 -10.50
CA ALA A 118 18.17 16.38 -11.79
C ALA A 118 19.61 15.86 -11.67
N GLY A 119 19.93 14.85 -12.46
CA GLY A 119 21.22 14.16 -12.45
C GLY A 119 21.27 12.93 -11.55
N ASP A 120 20.25 12.70 -10.72
CA ASP A 120 20.16 11.51 -9.90
C ASP A 120 19.74 10.27 -10.71
N ARG A 121 20.08 9.09 -10.18
CA ARG A 121 19.79 7.81 -10.81
C ARG A 121 18.87 6.96 -9.94
N LEU A 122 17.82 6.41 -10.59
CA LEU A 122 16.87 5.45 -10.05
C LEU A 122 17.06 4.09 -10.71
N VAL A 123 17.19 3.03 -9.94
CA VAL A 123 17.06 1.65 -10.43
C VAL A 123 15.70 1.11 -9.98
N ALA A 124 14.88 0.65 -10.92
CA ALA A 124 13.54 0.18 -10.63
C ALA A 124 13.29 -1.22 -11.18
N ALA A 125 12.51 -2.04 -10.46
CA ALA A 125 12.00 -3.28 -11.04
C ALA A 125 11.08 -2.98 -12.22
N ARG A 126 11.11 -3.83 -13.26
CA ARG A 126 10.24 -3.66 -14.44
C ARG A 126 8.78 -4.01 -14.13
N SER A 127 8.58 -4.99 -13.24
CA SER A 127 7.25 -5.42 -12.80
C SER A 127 6.70 -4.48 -11.73
N LEU A 128 6.09 -3.38 -12.16
CA LEU A 128 5.46 -2.36 -11.32
C LEU A 128 3.98 -2.20 -11.69
N PHE A 129 3.19 -1.69 -10.77
CA PHE A 129 1.88 -1.16 -11.08
C PHE A 129 1.98 -0.12 -12.21
N GLY A 130 1.05 -0.16 -13.18
CA GLY A 130 1.16 0.63 -14.42
C GLY A 130 1.41 2.12 -14.20
N SER A 131 0.78 2.76 -13.19
CA SER A 131 1.04 4.18 -12.90
C SER A 131 2.40 4.40 -12.25
N CYS A 132 2.92 3.47 -11.46
CA CYS A 132 4.27 3.54 -10.92
C CYS A 132 5.32 3.45 -12.05
N PHE A 133 5.07 2.55 -13.02
CA PHE A 133 5.90 2.47 -14.22
C PHE A 133 5.93 3.80 -14.99
N VAL A 134 4.78 4.44 -15.20
CA VAL A 134 4.70 5.76 -15.88
C VAL A 134 5.46 6.84 -15.08
N VAL A 135 5.39 6.84 -13.74
CA VAL A 135 6.18 7.76 -12.92
C VAL A 135 7.67 7.59 -13.19
N CYS A 136 8.17 6.35 -13.17
CA CYS A 136 9.58 6.05 -13.37
C CYS A 136 10.05 6.24 -14.82
N ASN A 137 9.23 5.86 -15.80
CA ASN A 137 9.60 5.85 -17.22
C ASN A 137 9.37 7.18 -17.96
N GLU A 138 8.41 8.01 -17.50
CA GLU A 138 8.01 9.20 -18.22
C GLU A 138 8.10 10.48 -17.39
N ILE A 139 7.68 10.46 -16.11
CA ILE A 139 7.56 11.68 -15.31
C ILE A 139 8.92 12.09 -14.74
N LEU A 140 9.60 11.20 -14.05
CA LEU A 140 10.91 11.48 -13.44
C LEU A 140 11.98 11.83 -14.49
N PRO A 141 12.06 11.17 -15.66
CA PRO A 141 13.00 11.56 -16.70
C PRO A 141 12.82 13.00 -17.22
N ARG A 142 11.59 13.55 -17.21
CA ARG A 142 11.35 14.98 -17.56
C ARG A 142 12.04 15.95 -16.60
N TRP A 143 12.34 15.49 -15.39
CA TRP A 143 13.04 16.27 -14.36
C TRP A 143 14.54 15.96 -14.31
N GLY A 144 15.04 15.21 -15.28
CA GLY A 144 16.45 14.91 -15.41
C GLY A 144 16.93 13.73 -14.56
N VAL A 145 16.02 12.88 -14.07
CA VAL A 145 16.35 11.64 -13.37
C VAL A 145 16.62 10.54 -14.41
N GLU A 146 17.74 9.85 -14.29
CA GLU A 146 18.02 8.64 -15.07
C GLU A 146 17.29 7.45 -14.44
N THR A 147 16.43 6.76 -15.17
CA THR A 147 15.78 5.53 -14.70
C THR A 147 16.31 4.32 -15.45
N VAL A 148 16.78 3.31 -14.72
CA VAL A 148 17.19 2.00 -15.24
C VAL A 148 16.24 0.93 -14.72
N PHE A 149 15.69 0.13 -15.65
CA PHE A 149 14.79 -0.98 -15.29
C PHE A 149 15.53 -2.32 -15.32
N VAL A 150 15.32 -3.10 -14.27
CA VAL A 150 15.85 -4.45 -14.11
C VAL A 150 14.71 -5.47 -13.99
N ASP A 151 15.01 -6.73 -14.26
CA ASP A 151 14.14 -7.83 -13.84
C ASP A 151 14.25 -7.97 -12.31
N GLY A 152 13.13 -7.77 -11.60
CA GLY A 152 13.12 -7.79 -10.14
C GLY A 152 13.48 -9.16 -9.54
N GLU A 153 13.30 -10.24 -10.29
CA GLU A 153 13.62 -11.61 -9.88
C GLU A 153 15.08 -11.98 -10.06
N ASP A 154 15.81 -11.24 -10.91
CA ASP A 154 17.22 -11.52 -11.28
C ASP A 154 18.20 -10.64 -10.49
N LEU A 155 18.76 -11.21 -9.42
CA LEU A 155 19.75 -10.52 -8.58
C LEU A 155 21.00 -10.08 -9.37
N SER A 156 21.36 -10.74 -10.47
CA SER A 156 22.52 -10.36 -11.29
C SER A 156 22.28 -9.04 -12.04
N GLN A 157 21.04 -8.75 -12.45
CA GLN A 157 20.71 -7.48 -13.05
C GLN A 157 20.72 -6.34 -12.00
N TRP A 158 20.28 -6.62 -10.76
CA TRP A 158 20.41 -5.67 -9.65
C TRP A 158 21.90 -5.36 -9.37
N GLU A 159 22.74 -6.38 -9.24
CA GLU A 159 24.17 -6.20 -9.01
C GLU A 159 24.82 -5.37 -10.12
N GLN A 160 24.54 -5.70 -11.38
CA GLN A 160 25.04 -4.94 -12.52
C GLN A 160 24.57 -3.49 -12.51
N ALA A 161 23.28 -3.25 -12.28
CA ALA A 161 22.71 -1.90 -12.27
C ALA A 161 23.24 -1.06 -11.10
N LEU A 162 23.49 -1.67 -9.95
CA LEU A 162 23.99 -1.03 -8.73
C LEU A 162 25.51 -0.96 -8.65
N SER A 163 26.24 -1.42 -9.68
CA SER A 163 27.68 -1.21 -9.81
C SER A 163 28.08 0.26 -10.05
N VAL A 164 27.08 1.10 -10.35
CA VAL A 164 27.21 2.55 -10.57
C VAL A 164 26.51 3.30 -9.41
N PRO A 165 27.04 4.43 -8.93
CA PRO A 165 26.39 5.23 -7.90
C PRO A 165 24.92 5.49 -8.23
N THR A 166 24.04 5.19 -7.29
CA THR A 166 22.59 5.22 -7.48
C THR A 166 21.96 5.93 -6.27
N GLN A 167 20.98 6.80 -6.51
CA GLN A 167 20.33 7.56 -5.45
C GLN A 167 19.19 6.79 -4.80
N ALA A 168 18.40 6.06 -5.60
CA ALA A 168 17.28 5.29 -5.09
C ALA A 168 17.08 3.99 -5.86
N VAL A 169 16.49 3.02 -5.17
CA VAL A 169 15.94 1.78 -5.73
C VAL A 169 14.45 1.77 -5.47
N PHE A 170 13.65 1.34 -6.46
CA PHE A 170 12.20 1.22 -6.31
C PHE A 170 11.67 -0.10 -6.84
N PHE A 171 10.92 -0.82 -6.03
CA PHE A 171 10.26 -2.05 -6.44
C PHE A 171 8.99 -2.32 -5.65
N GLU A 172 8.15 -3.19 -6.21
CA GLU A 172 6.91 -3.72 -5.63
C GLU A 172 7.05 -5.23 -5.45
N THR A 173 6.71 -5.75 -4.27
CA THR A 173 6.78 -7.20 -4.00
C THR A 173 5.73 -7.63 -2.96
N PRO A 174 4.83 -8.61 -3.31
CA PRO A 174 4.64 -9.24 -4.61
C PRO A 174 4.20 -8.24 -5.69
N SER A 175 4.62 -8.46 -6.94
CA SER A 175 4.34 -7.55 -8.05
C SER A 175 2.90 -7.64 -8.55
N ASN A 176 2.34 -6.51 -9.01
CA ASN A 176 1.05 -6.45 -9.68
C ASN A 176 1.25 -6.47 -11.21
N PRO A 177 0.65 -7.40 -11.98
CA PRO A 177 -0.27 -8.44 -11.51
C PRO A 177 0.40 -9.79 -11.31
N MET A 178 1.65 -9.98 -11.70
CA MET A 178 2.26 -11.28 -11.94
C MET A 178 2.71 -12.03 -10.69
N GLN A 179 2.60 -11.43 -9.49
CA GLN A 179 2.94 -12.04 -8.21
C GLN A 179 4.42 -12.45 -8.08
N SER A 180 5.31 -11.88 -8.91
CA SER A 180 6.74 -12.12 -8.75
C SER A 180 7.28 -11.41 -7.52
N LEU A 181 8.33 -11.98 -6.93
CA LEU A 181 8.92 -11.48 -5.70
C LEU A 181 10.30 -10.90 -5.95
N VAL A 182 10.59 -9.81 -5.27
CA VAL A 182 11.96 -9.27 -5.12
C VAL A 182 12.48 -9.70 -3.75
N ASP A 183 13.70 -10.23 -3.67
CA ASP A 183 14.37 -10.50 -2.40
C ASP A 183 14.77 -9.17 -1.76
N ILE A 184 13.92 -8.69 -0.83
CA ILE A 184 14.06 -7.37 -0.20
C ILE A 184 15.42 -7.25 0.47
N ALA A 185 15.84 -8.26 1.22
CA ALA A 185 17.09 -8.21 1.98
C ALA A 185 18.32 -8.16 1.07
N ALA A 186 18.36 -9.01 0.04
CA ALA A 186 19.48 -9.05 -0.90
C ALA A 186 19.57 -7.75 -1.72
N VAL A 187 18.46 -7.24 -2.22
CA VAL A 187 18.45 -5.99 -3.00
C VAL A 187 18.78 -4.79 -2.10
N SER A 188 18.31 -4.77 -0.85
CA SER A 188 18.64 -3.70 0.09
C SER A 188 20.13 -3.66 0.42
N GLU A 189 20.76 -4.81 0.63
CA GLU A 189 22.21 -4.89 0.86
C GLU A 189 23.01 -4.31 -0.32
N MET A 190 22.67 -4.70 -1.56
CA MET A 190 23.31 -4.17 -2.78
C MET A 190 23.04 -2.67 -2.96
N ALA A 191 21.82 -2.21 -2.71
CA ALA A 191 21.44 -0.82 -2.81
C ALA A 191 22.20 0.07 -1.81
N HIS A 192 22.31 -0.36 -0.57
CA HIS A 192 23.05 0.37 0.47
C HIS A 192 24.55 0.41 0.16
N ALA A 193 25.12 -0.66 -0.39
CA ALA A 193 26.52 -0.67 -0.83
C ALA A 193 26.76 0.33 -1.97
N ALA A 194 25.76 0.58 -2.83
CA ALA A 194 25.81 1.60 -3.89
C ALA A 194 25.45 3.03 -3.40
N GLY A 195 25.12 3.20 -2.12
CA GLY A 195 24.70 4.47 -1.52
C GLY A 195 23.23 4.83 -1.78
N ALA A 196 22.43 3.89 -2.31
CA ALA A 196 21.03 4.11 -2.65
C ALA A 196 20.09 3.88 -1.48
N LYS A 197 18.99 4.63 -1.46
CA LYS A 197 17.83 4.40 -0.58
C LYS A 197 16.85 3.43 -1.23
N VAL A 198 16.33 2.49 -0.46
CA VAL A 198 15.37 1.47 -0.93
C VAL A 198 13.95 1.92 -0.64
N VAL A 199 13.17 2.13 -1.69
CA VAL A 199 11.74 2.44 -1.63
C VAL A 199 10.95 1.20 -2.04
N LEU A 200 10.17 0.67 -1.11
CA LEU A 200 9.33 -0.51 -1.29
C LEU A 200 7.85 -0.15 -1.36
N ASP A 201 7.17 -0.54 -2.43
CA ASP A 201 5.71 -0.61 -2.46
C ASP A 201 5.25 -1.96 -1.88
N ASN A 202 4.67 -1.91 -0.68
CA ASN A 202 4.25 -3.09 0.08
C ASN A 202 2.73 -3.29 0.10
N VAL A 203 2.02 -2.72 -0.87
CA VAL A 203 0.55 -2.70 -0.89
C VAL A 203 -0.07 -4.10 -0.94
N PHE A 204 0.48 -5.03 -1.74
CA PHE A 204 -0.08 -6.38 -1.89
C PHE A 204 0.09 -7.24 -0.64
N ALA A 205 1.28 -7.21 -0.05
CA ALA A 205 1.58 -8.01 1.12
C ALA A 205 0.94 -7.45 2.40
N THR A 206 0.68 -6.16 2.49
CA THR A 206 0.27 -5.47 3.71
C THR A 206 1.35 -5.51 4.80
N PRO A 207 1.34 -4.64 5.80
CA PRO A 207 2.29 -4.70 6.91
C PRO A 207 2.10 -5.95 7.81
N LEU A 208 1.00 -6.67 7.62
CA LEU A 208 0.69 -7.88 8.41
C LEU A 208 1.39 -9.13 7.88
N LEU A 209 1.51 -9.24 6.55
CA LEU A 209 2.11 -10.42 5.92
C LEU A 209 3.57 -10.20 5.54
N GLN A 210 4.01 -8.95 5.34
CA GLN A 210 5.39 -8.59 5.06
C GLN A 210 5.72 -7.24 5.67
N GLN A 211 6.83 -7.14 6.39
CA GLN A 211 7.31 -5.90 6.96
C GLN A 211 8.58 -5.47 6.23
N GLY A 212 8.49 -4.35 5.50
CA GLY A 212 9.60 -3.90 4.65
C GLY A 212 10.78 -3.36 5.44
N MET A 213 10.53 -2.57 6.50
CA MET A 213 11.60 -1.94 7.28
C MET A 213 12.54 -2.97 7.92
N PRO A 214 12.07 -4.02 8.61
CA PRO A 214 12.96 -5.06 9.16
C PRO A 214 13.74 -5.85 8.12
N LEU A 215 13.29 -5.86 6.86
CA LEU A 215 13.96 -6.54 5.74
C LEU A 215 14.98 -5.64 5.01
N GLY A 216 15.11 -4.37 5.42
CA GLY A 216 16.13 -3.45 4.91
C GLY A 216 15.60 -2.33 4.01
N ALA A 217 14.30 -2.22 3.78
CA ALA A 217 13.76 -1.05 3.08
C ALA A 217 13.93 0.23 3.93
N ASP A 218 14.38 1.32 3.31
CA ASP A 218 14.48 2.63 3.96
C ASP A 218 13.15 3.37 3.98
N VAL A 219 12.34 3.15 2.95
CA VAL A 219 11.04 3.78 2.76
C VAL A 219 10.04 2.72 2.33
N VAL A 220 8.90 2.67 3.02
CA VAL A 220 7.77 1.80 2.65
C VAL A 220 6.57 2.67 2.28
N VAL A 221 5.92 2.37 1.15
CA VAL A 221 4.72 3.08 0.72
C VAL A 221 3.51 2.17 0.74
N TYR A 222 2.36 2.75 1.10
CA TYR A 222 1.07 2.08 1.09
C TYR A 222 0.01 2.89 0.34
N SER A 223 -0.81 2.17 -0.43
CA SER A 223 -2.13 2.68 -0.82
C SER A 223 -3.13 2.32 0.28
N GLY A 224 -3.55 3.32 1.05
CA GLY A 224 -4.60 3.14 2.06
C GLY A 224 -5.95 2.71 1.47
N THR A 225 -6.15 2.99 0.19
CA THR A 225 -7.33 2.61 -0.63
C THR A 225 -7.59 1.10 -0.67
N LYS A 226 -6.57 0.26 -0.43
CA LYS A 226 -6.59 -1.20 -0.58
C LYS A 226 -6.95 -1.86 0.76
N HIS A 227 -6.16 -2.80 1.23
CA HIS A 227 -6.41 -3.56 2.45
C HIS A 227 -6.57 -2.72 3.72
N ILE A 228 -5.97 -1.52 3.78
CA ILE A 228 -6.11 -0.63 4.95
C ILE A 228 -7.56 -0.15 5.07
N ASP A 229 -8.15 0.41 4.01
CA ASP A 229 -9.58 0.70 3.96
C ASP A 229 -10.40 -0.60 4.00
N GLY A 230 -10.11 -1.52 3.11
CA GLY A 230 -10.66 -2.87 3.02
C GLY A 230 -12.15 -2.96 2.70
N GLN A 231 -12.79 -1.87 2.29
CA GLN A 231 -14.23 -1.80 2.00
C GLN A 231 -14.58 -0.86 0.84
N GLY A 232 -13.59 -0.40 0.07
CA GLY A 232 -13.80 0.43 -1.12
C GLY A 232 -14.41 1.81 -0.85
N ARG A 233 -14.17 2.41 0.34
CA ARG A 233 -14.84 3.64 0.80
C ARG A 233 -14.10 4.91 0.43
N VAL A 234 -12.76 4.92 0.57
CA VAL A 234 -11.95 6.14 0.45
C VAL A 234 -10.62 5.89 -0.25
N LEU A 235 -10.07 6.97 -0.79
CA LEU A 235 -8.68 7.01 -1.23
C LEU A 235 -7.78 7.46 -0.08
N GLY A 236 -6.56 6.94 -0.07
CA GLY A 236 -5.49 7.38 0.82
C GLY A 236 -4.19 6.69 0.52
N GLY A 237 -3.13 7.15 1.15
CA GLY A 237 -1.81 6.55 1.10
C GLY A 237 -0.98 6.93 2.32
N ALA A 238 0.18 6.32 2.44
CA ALA A 238 1.15 6.67 3.48
C ALA A 238 2.58 6.39 3.01
N ILE A 239 3.51 7.18 3.52
CA ILE A 239 4.96 7.02 3.38
C ILE A 239 5.51 6.77 4.77
N LEU A 240 6.28 5.71 4.94
CA LEU A 240 6.94 5.35 6.20
C LEU A 240 8.45 5.29 5.98
N GLY A 241 9.22 5.75 6.95
CA GLY A 241 10.68 5.79 6.83
C GLY A 241 11.34 6.45 8.03
N ASP A 242 12.62 6.81 7.87
CA ASP A 242 13.36 7.53 8.88
C ASP A 242 12.72 8.87 9.23
N LYS A 243 12.83 9.26 10.50
CA LYS A 243 12.26 10.52 10.98
C LYS A 243 12.85 11.73 10.26
N GLU A 244 14.15 11.76 10.00
CA GLU A 244 14.81 12.84 9.28
C GLU A 244 14.28 12.99 7.85
N TYR A 245 14.07 11.86 7.16
CA TYR A 245 13.50 11.84 5.81
C TYR A 245 12.03 12.27 5.80
N ILE A 246 11.21 11.76 6.71
CA ILE A 246 9.77 12.04 6.77
C ILE A 246 9.52 13.50 7.19
N ASP A 247 10.14 13.97 8.27
CA ASP A 247 9.94 15.33 8.81
C ASP A 247 10.66 16.42 7.99
N GLY A 248 11.62 16.01 7.16
CA GLY A 248 12.39 16.92 6.29
C GLY A 248 11.83 16.98 4.86
N PRO A 249 12.45 16.25 3.90
CA PRO A 249 12.12 16.38 2.48
C PRO A 249 10.68 15.94 2.15
N VAL A 250 10.14 14.87 2.77
CA VAL A 250 8.75 14.45 2.54
C VAL A 250 7.79 15.52 3.02
N GLN A 251 7.91 15.97 4.27
CA GLN A 251 7.02 17.00 4.83
C GLN A 251 7.10 18.31 4.04
N LYS A 252 8.31 18.72 3.61
CA LYS A 252 8.50 19.91 2.77
C LYS A 252 7.75 19.77 1.45
N LEU A 253 7.88 18.65 0.76
CA LEU A 253 7.19 18.42 -0.51
C LEU A 253 5.66 18.38 -0.32
N MET A 254 5.18 17.65 0.69
CA MET A 254 3.76 17.57 1.04
C MET A 254 3.14 18.94 1.37
N ARG A 255 3.81 19.75 2.17
CA ARG A 255 3.34 21.09 2.56
C ARG A 255 3.17 22.02 1.36
N HIS A 256 4.10 21.96 0.40
CA HIS A 256 4.15 22.93 -0.70
C HIS A 256 3.47 22.48 -1.99
N THR A 257 3.31 21.16 -2.19
CA THR A 257 2.63 20.60 -3.38
C THR A 257 1.18 20.17 -3.13
N GLY A 258 0.82 19.90 -1.87
CA GLY A 258 -0.57 19.78 -1.42
C GLY A 258 -1.26 18.43 -1.55
N PRO A 259 -0.62 17.25 -1.75
CA PRO A 259 -1.31 15.97 -1.87
C PRO A 259 -1.73 15.38 -0.50
N ALA A 260 -2.22 16.22 0.40
CA ALA A 260 -2.59 15.88 1.77
C ALA A 260 -3.93 15.16 1.83
N ILE A 261 -4.02 14.16 2.73
CA ILE A 261 -5.26 13.44 3.00
C ILE A 261 -6.26 14.30 3.78
N SER A 262 -7.56 14.10 3.57
CA SER A 262 -8.59 14.71 4.40
C SER A 262 -8.73 13.99 5.75
N ALA A 263 -9.14 14.71 6.79
CA ALA A 263 -9.38 14.12 8.10
C ALA A 263 -10.48 13.03 8.05
N PHE A 264 -11.49 13.17 7.19
CA PHE A 264 -12.52 12.14 6.98
C PHE A 264 -11.91 10.85 6.42
N ASN A 265 -11.10 10.93 5.37
CA ASN A 265 -10.46 9.75 4.79
C ASN A 265 -9.50 9.11 5.80
N ALA A 266 -8.69 9.92 6.50
CA ALA A 266 -7.77 9.44 7.53
C ALA A 266 -8.52 8.70 8.66
N TRP A 267 -9.67 9.23 9.13
CA TRP A 267 -10.49 8.56 10.12
C TRP A 267 -11.04 7.23 9.61
N THR A 268 -11.51 7.18 8.36
CA THR A 268 -12.01 5.95 7.74
C THR A 268 -10.90 4.89 7.66
N LEU A 269 -9.68 5.29 7.26
CA LEU A 269 -8.51 4.39 7.22
C LEU A 269 -8.09 3.95 8.63
N LEU A 270 -8.11 4.86 9.61
CA LEU A 270 -7.85 4.56 11.01
C LEU A 270 -8.79 3.47 11.54
N LYS A 271 -10.09 3.59 11.24
CA LYS A 271 -11.09 2.56 11.59
C LYS A 271 -10.91 1.27 10.78
N GLY A 272 -10.42 1.36 9.54
CA GLY A 272 -10.05 0.21 8.73
C GLY A 272 -8.92 -0.63 9.34
N LEU A 273 -7.92 0.02 9.95
CA LEU A 273 -6.81 -0.65 10.63
C LEU A 273 -7.26 -1.52 11.80
N GLU A 274 -8.33 -1.17 12.50
CA GLU A 274 -8.85 -1.95 13.64
C GLU A 274 -9.24 -3.39 13.26
N THR A 275 -9.73 -3.58 12.04
CA THR A 275 -10.20 -4.87 11.55
C THR A 275 -9.27 -5.50 10.51
N MET A 276 -8.19 -4.81 10.15
CA MET A 276 -7.32 -5.26 9.06
C MET A 276 -6.73 -6.64 9.32
N ALA A 277 -6.30 -6.94 10.55
CA ALA A 277 -5.73 -8.23 10.90
C ALA A 277 -6.72 -9.39 10.66
N VAL A 278 -7.97 -9.24 11.08
CA VAL A 278 -9.01 -10.26 10.90
C VAL A 278 -9.36 -10.43 9.41
N ARG A 279 -9.50 -9.32 8.67
CA ARG A 279 -9.84 -9.35 7.25
C ARG A 279 -8.72 -9.99 6.41
N VAL A 280 -7.48 -9.56 6.62
CA VAL A 280 -6.34 -10.07 5.86
C VAL A 280 -6.09 -11.54 6.17
N ASP A 281 -6.16 -11.97 7.43
CA ASP A 281 -5.98 -13.39 7.81
C ASP A 281 -7.05 -14.27 7.15
N TYR A 282 -8.32 -13.86 7.20
CA TYR A 282 -9.40 -14.61 6.57
C TYR A 282 -9.21 -14.70 5.05
N SER A 283 -9.04 -13.55 4.38
CA SER A 283 -8.88 -13.51 2.92
C SER A 283 -7.62 -14.24 2.45
N ASN A 284 -6.52 -14.18 3.21
CA ASN A 284 -5.28 -14.91 2.89
C ASN A 284 -5.49 -16.44 2.91
N ARG A 285 -6.19 -16.95 3.92
CA ARG A 285 -6.54 -18.40 4.00
C ARG A 285 -7.49 -18.82 2.86
N SER A 286 -8.49 -18.00 2.57
CA SER A 286 -9.41 -18.22 1.46
C SER A 286 -8.68 -18.19 0.12
N ALA A 287 -7.75 -17.24 -0.08
CA ALA A 287 -6.96 -17.11 -1.30
C ALA A 287 -6.09 -18.35 -1.57
N LEU A 288 -5.46 -18.91 -0.55
CA LEU A 288 -4.69 -20.15 -0.69
C LEU A 288 -5.59 -21.31 -1.17
N ARG A 289 -6.78 -21.47 -0.57
CA ARG A 289 -7.74 -22.50 -0.95
C ARG A 289 -8.24 -22.32 -2.40
N VAL A 290 -8.57 -21.08 -2.78
CA VAL A 290 -8.98 -20.77 -4.16
C VAL A 290 -7.83 -20.98 -5.14
N ALA A 291 -6.60 -20.61 -4.79
CA ALA A 291 -5.42 -20.83 -5.63
C ALA A 291 -5.16 -22.32 -5.87
N GLN A 292 -5.27 -23.16 -4.84
CA GLN A 292 -5.15 -24.62 -4.94
C GLN A 292 -6.25 -25.24 -5.83
N PHE A 293 -7.48 -24.72 -5.73
CA PHE A 293 -8.57 -25.15 -6.61
C PHE A 293 -8.27 -24.78 -8.08
N LEU A 294 -7.90 -23.53 -8.33
CA LEU A 294 -7.59 -23.04 -9.68
C LEU A 294 -6.41 -23.79 -10.32
N GLU A 295 -5.40 -24.13 -9.54
CA GLU A 295 -4.22 -24.88 -10.03
C GLU A 295 -4.56 -26.27 -10.56
N GLN A 296 -5.62 -26.88 -10.02
CA GLN A 296 -6.09 -28.21 -10.42
C GLN A 296 -7.19 -28.18 -11.49
N HIS A 297 -7.68 -26.98 -11.83
CA HIS A 297 -8.82 -26.86 -12.74
C HIS A 297 -8.39 -26.98 -14.22
N PRO A 298 -9.04 -27.84 -15.04
CA PRO A 298 -8.61 -28.12 -16.41
C PRO A 298 -8.68 -26.92 -17.37
N SER A 299 -9.49 -25.90 -17.06
CA SER A 299 -9.58 -24.64 -17.84
C SER A 299 -8.55 -23.59 -17.43
N VAL A 300 -7.63 -23.90 -16.51
CA VAL A 300 -6.57 -23.00 -16.04
C VAL A 300 -5.22 -23.56 -16.45
N LYS A 301 -4.43 -22.76 -17.14
CA LYS A 301 -3.12 -23.13 -17.67
C LYS A 301 -2.01 -23.06 -16.61
N TRP A 302 -2.04 -22.04 -15.77
CA TRP A 302 -1.15 -21.84 -14.63
C TRP A 302 -1.76 -20.87 -13.61
N VAL A 303 -1.30 -20.97 -12.37
CA VAL A 303 -1.64 -20.06 -11.27
C VAL A 303 -0.36 -19.50 -10.67
N LYS A 304 -0.35 -18.21 -10.38
CA LYS A 304 0.69 -17.55 -9.59
C LYS A 304 0.09 -17.05 -8.27
N TYR A 305 0.53 -17.64 -7.19
CA TYR A 305 0.23 -17.23 -5.82
C TYR A 305 1.42 -17.61 -4.95
N PRO A 306 2.03 -16.67 -4.21
CA PRO A 306 3.34 -16.85 -3.57
C PRO A 306 3.45 -18.07 -2.64
N PHE A 307 2.35 -18.52 -2.06
CA PHE A 307 2.28 -19.67 -1.13
C PHE A 307 1.75 -20.96 -1.75
N LEU A 308 1.68 -21.08 -3.08
CA LEU A 308 1.61 -22.38 -3.77
C LEU A 308 3.02 -22.97 -3.88
N GLU A 309 3.17 -24.26 -3.59
CA GLU A 309 4.48 -24.95 -3.72
C GLU A 309 5.00 -24.95 -5.17
N SER A 310 4.11 -24.82 -6.15
CA SER A 310 4.44 -24.68 -7.57
C SER A 310 4.96 -23.27 -7.95
N HIS A 311 4.84 -22.28 -7.07
CA HIS A 311 5.33 -20.94 -7.36
C HIS A 311 6.87 -20.95 -7.47
N PRO A 312 7.47 -20.39 -8.56
CA PRO A 312 8.92 -20.46 -8.76
C PRO A 312 9.76 -19.90 -7.60
N GLN A 313 9.19 -18.96 -6.84
CA GLN A 313 9.84 -18.29 -5.72
C GLN A 313 9.22 -18.66 -4.36
N TYR A 314 8.63 -19.87 -4.23
CA TYR A 314 7.99 -20.32 -2.99
C TYR A 314 8.90 -20.23 -1.76
N GLU A 315 10.17 -20.64 -1.89
CA GLU A 315 11.14 -20.57 -0.80
C GLU A 315 11.43 -19.12 -0.36
N LEU A 316 11.52 -18.19 -1.32
CA LEU A 316 11.65 -16.77 -1.02
C LEU A 316 10.40 -16.24 -0.33
N ALA A 317 9.22 -16.59 -0.84
CA ALA A 317 7.94 -16.19 -0.26
C ALA A 317 7.85 -16.61 1.21
N THR A 318 8.11 -17.88 1.51
CA THR A 318 8.02 -18.41 2.89
C THR A 318 9.08 -17.86 3.83
N ARG A 319 10.23 -17.39 3.30
CA ARG A 319 11.29 -16.76 4.09
C ARG A 319 10.95 -15.31 4.46
N GLN A 320 10.37 -14.52 3.54
CA GLN A 320 10.15 -13.09 3.76
C GLN A 320 8.72 -12.70 4.08
N MET A 321 7.73 -13.57 3.81
CA MET A 321 6.31 -13.32 4.04
C MET A 321 5.71 -14.31 5.06
N ARG A 322 4.60 -13.90 5.70
CA ARG A 322 3.83 -14.74 6.64
C ARG A 322 2.60 -15.39 5.98
N GLY A 323 2.36 -15.12 4.70
CA GLY A 323 1.25 -15.64 3.90
C GLY A 323 1.32 -15.07 2.48
N GLY A 324 0.66 -15.74 1.53
CA GLY A 324 0.72 -15.40 0.10
C GLY A 324 -0.08 -14.16 -0.31
N GLY A 325 -0.83 -13.56 0.63
CA GLY A 325 -1.68 -12.41 0.35
C GLY A 325 -3.11 -12.79 -0.04
N THR A 326 -3.83 -11.81 -0.59
CA THR A 326 -5.24 -11.97 -0.96
C THR A 326 -5.46 -11.97 -2.46
N VAL A 327 -4.39 -11.82 -3.25
CA VAL A 327 -4.46 -11.68 -4.71
C VAL A 327 -3.89 -12.91 -5.39
N ILE A 328 -4.63 -13.45 -6.36
CA ILE A 328 -4.22 -14.60 -7.17
C ILE A 328 -4.20 -14.14 -8.63
N THR A 329 -3.20 -14.58 -9.37
CA THR A 329 -3.14 -14.38 -10.82
C THR A 329 -3.08 -15.72 -11.52
N PHE A 330 -3.88 -15.90 -12.57
CA PHE A 330 -3.92 -17.15 -13.31
C PHE A 330 -4.16 -16.89 -14.81
N GLU A 331 -3.69 -17.80 -15.64
CA GLU A 331 -3.95 -17.79 -17.08
C GLU A 331 -4.97 -18.87 -17.42
N LEU A 332 -5.99 -18.48 -18.18
CA LEU A 332 -6.99 -19.39 -18.70
C LEU A 332 -6.42 -20.21 -19.86
N ASP A 333 -6.79 -21.49 -19.91
CA ASP A 333 -6.51 -22.30 -21.09
C ASP A 333 -7.42 -21.86 -22.25
N ALA A 334 -6.80 -21.49 -23.36
CA ALA A 334 -7.47 -20.99 -24.55
C ALA A 334 -6.65 -21.30 -25.80
N ALA A 335 -7.32 -21.43 -26.94
CA ALA A 335 -6.64 -21.50 -28.23
C ALA A 335 -5.80 -20.23 -28.49
N GLU A 336 -4.77 -20.36 -29.31
CA GLU A 336 -3.91 -19.25 -29.68
C GLU A 336 -4.73 -18.04 -30.21
N GLY A 337 -4.49 -16.87 -29.63
CA GLY A 337 -5.20 -15.62 -29.95
C GLY A 337 -6.61 -15.50 -29.33
N ALA A 338 -7.14 -16.52 -28.65
CA ALA A 338 -8.46 -16.48 -28.03
C ALA A 338 -8.45 -16.08 -26.54
N GLY A 339 -7.28 -15.87 -25.94
CA GLY A 339 -7.12 -15.65 -24.49
C GLY A 339 -8.00 -14.54 -23.94
N LYS A 340 -8.01 -13.37 -24.60
CA LYS A 340 -8.85 -12.23 -24.18
C LYS A 340 -10.35 -12.57 -24.21
N GLN A 341 -10.83 -13.21 -25.27
CA GLN A 341 -12.23 -13.55 -25.37
C GLN A 341 -12.63 -14.56 -24.29
N ARG A 342 -11.80 -15.59 -24.08
CA ARG A 342 -12.01 -16.58 -23.03
C ARG A 342 -12.06 -15.92 -21.64
N ALA A 343 -11.14 -14.98 -21.37
CA ALA A 343 -11.16 -14.21 -20.11
C ALA A 343 -12.50 -13.47 -19.94
N PHE A 344 -12.98 -12.78 -20.96
CA PHE A 344 -14.23 -12.03 -20.89
C PHE A 344 -15.43 -12.96 -20.65
N GLU A 345 -15.48 -14.11 -21.37
CA GLU A 345 -16.54 -15.10 -21.16
C GLU A 345 -16.59 -15.64 -19.73
N VAL A 346 -15.43 -15.88 -19.11
CA VAL A 346 -15.34 -16.32 -17.72
C VAL A 346 -15.79 -15.22 -16.77
N LEU A 347 -15.27 -14.00 -16.95
CA LEU A 347 -15.61 -12.87 -16.08
C LEU A 347 -17.11 -12.57 -16.13
N ASP A 348 -17.73 -12.57 -17.33
CA ASP A 348 -19.14 -12.24 -17.52
C ASP A 348 -20.11 -13.32 -16.96
N ARG A 349 -19.62 -14.54 -16.70
CA ARG A 349 -20.40 -15.62 -16.08
C ARG A 349 -20.40 -15.61 -14.56
N LEU A 350 -19.52 -14.85 -13.92
CA LEU A 350 -19.44 -14.76 -12.46
C LEU A 350 -20.72 -14.15 -11.87
N GLN A 351 -21.13 -14.61 -10.69
CA GLN A 351 -22.34 -14.15 -10.00
C GLN A 351 -22.08 -13.66 -8.58
N VAL A 352 -20.98 -14.08 -7.97
CA VAL A 352 -20.55 -13.66 -6.62
C VAL A 352 -19.40 -12.69 -6.71
N VAL A 353 -18.41 -12.97 -7.57
CA VAL A 353 -17.22 -12.14 -7.74
C VAL A 353 -17.53 -10.96 -8.67
N ASP A 354 -17.30 -9.74 -8.21
CA ASP A 354 -17.52 -8.52 -8.99
C ASP A 354 -16.36 -8.22 -9.96
N ILE A 355 -16.68 -7.74 -11.17
CA ILE A 355 -15.67 -7.24 -12.12
C ILE A 355 -15.23 -5.84 -11.69
N SER A 356 -14.01 -5.71 -11.19
CA SER A 356 -13.42 -4.43 -10.78
C SER A 356 -11.89 -4.50 -10.85
N ASN A 357 -11.26 -3.39 -11.19
CA ASN A 357 -9.81 -3.26 -11.19
C ASN A 357 -9.21 -3.00 -9.80
N ASN A 358 -10.04 -2.81 -8.75
CA ASN A 358 -9.58 -2.62 -7.38
C ASN A 358 -9.14 -3.96 -6.75
N LEU A 359 -8.68 -3.93 -5.48
CA LEU A 359 -8.26 -5.11 -4.72
C LEU A 359 -8.24 -4.79 -3.21
N GLY A 360 -8.15 -5.84 -2.40
CA GLY A 360 -8.07 -5.70 -0.94
C GLY A 360 -9.37 -5.26 -0.29
N ASP A 361 -10.49 -5.43 -0.99
CA ASP A 361 -11.85 -5.12 -0.53
C ASP A 361 -12.45 -6.30 0.26
N ALA A 362 -13.49 -6.04 1.03
CA ALA A 362 -14.33 -7.07 1.65
C ALA A 362 -15.07 -7.92 0.61
N LYS A 363 -15.26 -7.41 -0.61
CA LYS A 363 -15.79 -8.13 -1.77
C LYS A 363 -14.67 -8.70 -2.60
N SER A 364 -14.87 -9.90 -3.14
CA SER A 364 -13.97 -10.50 -4.14
C SER A 364 -14.11 -9.77 -5.46
N LEU A 365 -12.96 -9.34 -6.01
CA LEU A 365 -12.90 -8.51 -7.21
C LEU A 365 -11.99 -9.15 -8.26
N ILE A 366 -12.45 -9.20 -9.51
CA ILE A 366 -11.71 -9.80 -10.62
C ILE A 366 -11.52 -8.81 -11.76
N THR A 367 -10.39 -8.89 -12.46
CA THR A 367 -10.11 -8.04 -13.63
C THR A 367 -9.28 -8.78 -14.67
N HIS A 368 -9.35 -8.31 -15.91
CA HIS A 368 -8.44 -8.66 -16.99
C HIS A 368 -7.35 -7.58 -17.11
N PRO A 369 -6.14 -7.78 -16.56
CA PRO A 369 -5.13 -6.72 -16.45
C PRO A 369 -4.70 -6.13 -17.79
N ALA A 370 -4.60 -6.95 -18.84
CA ALA A 370 -4.15 -6.51 -20.15
C ALA A 370 -5.03 -5.42 -20.79
N THR A 371 -6.35 -5.40 -20.47
CA THR A 371 -7.28 -4.38 -20.99
C THR A 371 -7.62 -3.29 -19.99
N THR A 372 -7.17 -3.41 -18.73
CA THR A 372 -7.47 -2.48 -17.64
C THR A 372 -6.20 -1.87 -17.05
N THR A 373 -5.70 -2.40 -15.96
CA THR A 373 -4.63 -1.83 -15.14
C THR A 373 -3.26 -1.74 -15.82
N HIS A 374 -2.99 -2.60 -16.83
CA HIS A 374 -1.71 -2.68 -17.55
C HIS A 374 -1.84 -2.34 -19.04
N ARG A 375 -2.98 -1.77 -19.46
CA ARG A 375 -3.21 -1.38 -20.85
C ARG A 375 -2.18 -0.35 -21.33
N ALA A 376 -1.81 0.58 -20.48
CA ALA A 376 -0.87 1.66 -20.80
C ALA A 376 0.56 1.18 -21.12
N MET A 377 0.95 -0.03 -20.65
CA MET A 377 2.27 -0.60 -20.96
C MET A 377 2.42 -1.03 -22.43
N GLY A 378 1.32 -1.10 -23.18
CA GLY A 378 1.35 -1.62 -24.55
C GLY A 378 1.62 -3.14 -24.61
N PRO A 379 1.52 -3.75 -25.80
CA PRO A 379 1.74 -5.20 -25.97
C PRO A 379 3.16 -5.64 -25.60
N GLU A 380 4.16 -4.89 -26.03
CA GLU A 380 5.58 -5.20 -25.75
C GLU A 380 5.90 -5.13 -24.27
N GLY A 381 5.45 -4.08 -23.58
CA GLY A 381 5.66 -3.95 -22.13
C GLY A 381 4.97 -5.06 -21.34
N ARG A 382 3.76 -5.47 -21.74
CA ARG A 382 3.07 -6.61 -21.13
C ARG A 382 3.80 -7.92 -21.38
N ALA A 383 4.28 -8.15 -22.60
CA ALA A 383 5.06 -9.35 -22.93
C ALA A 383 6.35 -9.43 -22.11
N ALA A 384 7.01 -8.30 -21.86
CA ALA A 384 8.24 -8.23 -21.06
C ALA A 384 8.06 -8.66 -19.59
N ILE A 385 6.84 -8.63 -19.06
CA ILE A 385 6.50 -9.12 -17.72
C ILE A 385 5.72 -10.44 -17.75
N GLY A 386 5.57 -11.09 -18.91
CA GLY A 386 4.83 -12.33 -19.07
C GLY A 386 3.31 -12.21 -18.96
N LEU A 387 2.75 -11.00 -19.10
CA LEU A 387 1.31 -10.74 -19.03
C LEU A 387 0.64 -11.00 -20.39
N GLY A 388 0.18 -12.24 -20.57
CA GLY A 388 -0.57 -12.67 -21.75
C GLY A 388 -2.04 -12.22 -21.74
N ASP A 389 -2.69 -12.35 -22.90
CA ASP A 389 -4.11 -11.94 -23.08
C ASP A 389 -5.12 -12.90 -22.42
N GLY A 390 -4.71 -14.07 -21.94
CA GLY A 390 -5.54 -14.98 -21.14
C GLY A 390 -5.40 -14.80 -19.63
N VAL A 391 -4.58 -13.85 -19.18
CA VAL A 391 -4.27 -13.65 -17.75
C VAL A 391 -5.37 -12.87 -17.06
N VAL A 392 -5.79 -13.38 -15.91
CA VAL A 392 -6.81 -12.81 -15.03
C VAL A 392 -6.23 -12.63 -13.62
N ARG A 393 -6.60 -11.57 -12.94
CA ARG A 393 -6.24 -11.31 -11.54
C ARG A 393 -7.50 -11.23 -10.69
N ILE A 394 -7.58 -12.04 -9.62
CA ILE A 394 -8.63 -11.99 -8.62
C ILE A 394 -8.07 -11.57 -7.26
N SER A 395 -8.79 -10.68 -6.56
CA SER A 395 -8.56 -10.32 -5.16
C SER A 395 -9.66 -10.94 -4.32
N ILE A 396 -9.31 -11.78 -3.38
CA ILE A 396 -10.24 -12.52 -2.54
C ILE A 396 -10.70 -11.65 -1.37
N GLY A 397 -12.02 -11.58 -1.20
CA GLY A 397 -12.70 -10.84 -0.14
C GLY A 397 -13.02 -11.69 1.09
N LEU A 398 -14.18 -11.44 1.68
CA LEU A 398 -14.65 -12.05 2.94
C LEU A 398 -15.85 -12.99 2.73
N GLU A 399 -16.20 -13.29 1.49
CA GLU A 399 -17.26 -14.25 1.16
C GLU A 399 -16.86 -15.67 1.60
N GLY A 400 -17.83 -16.56 1.72
CA GLY A 400 -17.57 -17.98 1.98
C GLY A 400 -16.66 -18.57 0.92
N THR A 401 -15.57 -19.21 1.33
CA THR A 401 -14.55 -19.74 0.39
C THR A 401 -15.15 -20.74 -0.60
N GLU A 402 -16.05 -21.60 -0.15
CA GLU A 402 -16.69 -22.61 -1.01
C GLU A 402 -17.70 -21.97 -2.00
N ASP A 403 -18.31 -20.83 -1.64
CA ASP A 403 -19.17 -20.07 -2.56
C ASP A 403 -18.34 -19.46 -3.70
N LEU A 404 -17.15 -18.94 -3.37
CA LEU A 404 -16.21 -18.42 -4.37
C LEU A 404 -15.71 -19.53 -5.31
N ILE A 405 -15.35 -20.69 -4.77
CA ILE A 405 -14.94 -21.85 -5.55
C ILE A 405 -16.07 -22.30 -6.47
N THR A 406 -17.30 -22.39 -5.97
CA THR A 406 -18.47 -22.78 -6.77
C THR A 406 -18.75 -21.78 -7.90
N ASP A 407 -18.63 -20.47 -7.63
CA ASP A 407 -18.83 -19.43 -8.64
C ASP A 407 -17.76 -19.48 -9.73
N LEU A 408 -16.50 -19.69 -9.34
CA LEU A 408 -15.37 -19.83 -10.28
C LEU A 408 -15.50 -21.12 -11.11
N ASP A 409 -15.80 -22.27 -10.51
CA ASP A 409 -15.98 -23.56 -11.20
C ASP A 409 -17.06 -23.46 -12.28
N ARG A 410 -18.21 -22.90 -11.91
CA ARG A 410 -19.32 -22.65 -12.83
C ARG A 410 -18.95 -21.70 -13.97
N ALA A 411 -18.17 -20.66 -13.71
CA ALA A 411 -17.77 -19.68 -14.71
C ALA A 411 -16.70 -20.24 -15.66
N LEU A 412 -15.80 -21.06 -15.13
CA LEU A 412 -14.74 -21.74 -15.91
C LEU A 412 -15.28 -22.83 -16.83
N GLY A 413 -16.39 -23.47 -16.46
CA GLY A 413 -17.16 -24.41 -17.27
C GLY A 413 -16.61 -25.79 -17.30
#